data_090811a94819b24cd515bd892e20cce7
#
_entry.id   090811a94819b24cd515bd892e20cce7
#
_cell.length_a   1.000
_cell.length_b   1.000
_cell.length_c   1.000
_cell.angle_alpha   90.00
_cell.angle_beta   90.00
_cell.angle_gamma   90.00
#
_symmetry.space_group_name_H-M   'P 1'
#
loop_
_entity.id
_entity.type
_entity.pdbx_description
1 polymer ?
#
loop_
_entity_poly.entity_id
_entity_poly.type
_entity_poly.pdbx_seq_one_letter_code
_entity_poly.pdbx_strand_id
1 'polypeptide(L)'
;MKTEKIILSSTHLDSQSTIILESALYSALPSINGQRKPRLGVEHIRTFPPLGVLNNGEVKQGGDGHFYLIAENYFFDNREYLELEDGARFIMESFSEYEFPFNECDEEELNKTLISIDPSNFESPDDINDFFNNINSELDTDKEFHGRKSLIPDPEIIISIQTAIALALGMGLKKIPEKMGDAIGDDLVKFYNLLKKVSVEALKRSIPKNRPNNFVIIYPNKKCIIELVVTTKSADLVLESVLPDKMKGINEKIQMLLKLKPEKIQFIFEENKWFFNYLLTENGKVIGREKSFNERDETYANLLKK
;
A
#
# COMPACT_ATOMS: atom_id res chain seq x y z
N MET A 1 13.01 -12.27 -20.86
CA MET A 1 12.94 -11.54 -19.56
C MET A 1 14.17 -10.66 -19.39
N LYS A 2 14.00 -9.37 -19.03
CA LYS A 2 15.12 -8.46 -18.72
C LYS A 2 15.39 -8.52 -17.22
N THR A 3 16.65 -8.74 -16.82
CA THR A 3 17.09 -8.72 -15.43
C THR A 3 18.21 -7.71 -15.24
N GLU A 4 18.26 -7.07 -14.10
CA GLU A 4 19.27 -6.09 -13.72
C GLU A 4 19.60 -6.25 -12.24
N LYS A 5 20.89 -6.31 -11.89
CA LYS A 5 21.33 -6.34 -10.50
C LYS A 5 21.34 -4.92 -9.94
N ILE A 6 20.73 -4.76 -8.77
CA ILE A 6 20.68 -3.48 -8.06
C ILE A 6 21.10 -3.65 -6.59
N ILE A 7 21.62 -2.57 -6.02
CA ILE A 7 21.83 -2.46 -4.58
C ILE A 7 20.54 -1.93 -3.96
N LEU A 8 19.90 -2.74 -3.12
CA LEU A 8 18.68 -2.34 -2.40
C LEU A 8 18.99 -1.53 -1.15
N SER A 9 20.10 -1.88 -0.47
CA SER A 9 20.46 -1.28 0.80
C SER A 9 21.93 -1.56 1.14
N SER A 10 22.48 -0.82 2.09
CA SER A 10 23.83 -1.03 2.59
C SER A 10 23.96 -0.60 4.07
N THR A 11 25.08 -0.97 4.69
CA THR A 11 25.44 -0.52 6.05
C THR A 11 26.10 0.87 6.07
N HIS A 12 26.11 1.60 4.96
CA HIS A 12 26.53 3.00 4.95
C HIS A 12 25.50 3.89 5.65
N LEU A 13 26.00 5.03 6.14
CA LEU A 13 25.12 6.14 6.53
C LEU A 13 24.39 6.63 5.26
N ASP A 14 23.06 6.50 5.24
CA ASP A 14 22.28 6.94 4.09
C ASP A 14 21.99 8.45 4.11
N SER A 15 21.34 8.96 3.06
CA SER A 15 20.96 10.37 2.93
C SER A 15 19.97 10.85 4.00
N GLN A 16 19.36 9.93 4.75
CA GLN A 16 18.45 10.19 5.86
C GLN A 16 19.14 10.07 7.22
N SER A 17 20.48 9.99 7.24
CA SER A 17 21.29 9.80 8.45
C SER A 17 20.97 8.51 9.21
N THR A 18 20.52 7.48 8.51
CA THR A 18 20.19 6.17 9.08
C THR A 18 21.26 5.15 8.71
N ILE A 19 21.68 4.35 9.69
CA ILE A 19 22.56 3.20 9.49
C ILE A 19 21.74 1.93 9.61
N ILE A 20 21.79 1.09 8.58
CA ILE A 20 21.17 -0.24 8.63
C ILE A 20 22.19 -1.23 9.15
N LEU A 21 21.80 -2.00 10.16
CA LEU A 21 22.64 -3.06 10.70
C LEU A 21 22.78 -4.21 9.68
N GLU A 22 23.95 -4.84 9.67
CA GLU A 22 24.22 -6.00 8.83
C GLU A 22 23.16 -7.11 9.01
N SER A 23 22.75 -7.38 10.27
CA SER A 23 21.71 -8.36 10.58
C SER A 23 20.38 -8.05 9.89
N ALA A 24 20.04 -6.77 9.74
CA ALA A 24 18.81 -6.36 9.03
C ALA A 24 18.89 -6.61 7.52
N LEU A 25 20.08 -6.55 6.91
CA LEU A 25 20.26 -6.93 5.51
C LEU A 25 20.02 -8.43 5.32
N TYR A 26 20.55 -9.29 6.22
CA TYR A 26 20.30 -10.72 6.18
C TYR A 26 18.85 -11.08 6.45
N SER A 27 18.16 -10.36 7.34
CA SER A 27 16.74 -10.62 7.63
C SER A 27 15.79 -10.33 6.45
N ALA A 28 16.24 -9.56 5.46
CA ALA A 28 15.47 -9.30 4.24
C ALA A 28 15.54 -10.46 3.21
N LEU A 29 16.58 -11.29 3.27
CA LEU A 29 16.80 -12.36 2.27
C LEU A 29 15.65 -13.38 2.18
N PRO A 30 15.03 -13.86 3.27
CA PRO A 30 13.91 -14.78 3.19
C PRO A 30 12.72 -14.21 2.39
N SER A 31 12.44 -12.92 2.51
CA SER A 31 11.38 -12.27 1.73
C SER A 31 11.74 -12.21 0.24
N ILE A 32 12.99 -11.85 -0.10
CA ILE A 32 13.43 -11.73 -1.51
C ILE A 32 13.53 -13.10 -2.18
N ASN A 33 14.06 -14.10 -1.46
CA ASN A 33 14.33 -15.43 -2.00
C ASN A 33 13.20 -16.45 -1.78
N GLY A 34 12.15 -16.08 -1.03
CA GLY A 34 10.99 -16.90 -0.78
C GLY A 34 10.18 -17.22 -2.04
N GLN A 35 9.15 -18.04 -1.90
CA GLN A 35 8.23 -18.34 -3.01
C GLN A 35 7.43 -17.12 -3.45
N ARG A 36 6.99 -16.30 -2.49
CA ARG A 36 6.32 -15.02 -2.72
C ARG A 36 7.38 -13.92 -2.81
N LYS A 37 7.25 -13.03 -3.78
CA LYS A 37 8.29 -12.06 -4.11
C LYS A 37 7.87 -10.64 -3.74
N PRO A 38 8.82 -9.81 -3.24
CA PRO A 38 8.59 -8.38 -3.08
C PRO A 38 8.35 -7.73 -4.45
N ARG A 39 7.45 -6.76 -4.46
CA ARG A 39 7.17 -5.94 -5.66
C ARG A 39 8.37 -5.07 -6.04
N LEU A 40 8.63 -4.97 -7.32
CA LEU A 40 9.50 -3.94 -7.88
C LEU A 40 8.65 -2.70 -8.20
N GLY A 41 8.71 -1.69 -7.35
CA GLY A 41 7.97 -0.42 -7.52
C GLY A 41 8.82 0.69 -8.13
N VAL A 42 8.20 1.82 -8.43
CA VAL A 42 8.85 3.07 -8.85
C VAL A 42 8.80 4.05 -7.69
N GLU A 43 9.95 4.44 -7.13
CA GLU A 43 10.09 5.45 -6.05
C GLU A 43 9.15 5.24 -4.85
N HIS A 44 8.75 3.99 -4.58
CA HIS A 44 7.78 3.64 -3.56
C HIS A 44 6.42 4.34 -3.70
N ILE A 45 6.07 4.81 -4.91
CA ILE A 45 4.76 5.41 -5.17
C ILE A 45 3.70 4.29 -5.12
N ARG A 46 2.92 4.29 -4.06
CA ARG A 46 1.96 3.22 -3.74
C ARG A 46 0.88 3.03 -4.80
N THR A 47 0.47 4.11 -5.46
CA THR A 47 -0.60 4.10 -6.47
C THR A 47 -0.14 3.58 -7.83
N PHE A 48 1.15 3.34 -8.02
CA PHE A 48 1.64 2.75 -9.26
C PHE A 48 1.60 1.22 -9.22
N PRO A 49 1.13 0.58 -10.30
CA PRO A 49 1.31 -0.86 -10.49
C PRO A 49 2.80 -1.20 -10.46
N PRO A 50 3.22 -2.35 -9.90
CA PRO A 50 4.63 -2.74 -9.93
C PRO A 50 5.14 -2.95 -11.36
N LEU A 51 6.46 -2.79 -11.54
CA LEU A 51 7.17 -3.09 -12.79
C LEU A 51 7.52 -4.57 -12.93
N GLY A 52 7.42 -5.32 -11.83
CA GLY A 52 7.86 -6.69 -11.73
C GLY A 52 8.11 -7.10 -10.29
N VAL A 53 9.13 -7.93 -10.05
CA VAL A 53 9.49 -8.43 -8.72
C VAL A 53 10.99 -8.36 -8.46
N LEU A 54 11.36 -8.42 -7.17
CA LEU A 54 12.73 -8.63 -6.71
C LEU A 54 12.98 -10.13 -6.51
N ASN A 55 14.15 -10.62 -6.92
CA ASN A 55 14.57 -12.00 -6.73
C ASN A 55 16.08 -12.10 -6.56
N ASN A 56 16.59 -13.31 -6.26
CA ASN A 56 18.01 -13.60 -6.17
C ASN A 56 18.77 -12.62 -5.25
N GLY A 57 18.21 -12.41 -4.03
CA GLY A 57 18.84 -11.56 -3.02
C GLY A 57 20.11 -12.19 -2.45
N GLU A 58 21.16 -11.40 -2.30
CA GLU A 58 22.40 -11.76 -1.65
C GLU A 58 22.96 -10.61 -0.81
N VAL A 59 23.67 -10.92 0.26
CA VAL A 59 24.43 -9.92 1.03
C VAL A 59 25.91 -10.13 0.75
N LYS A 60 26.59 -9.06 0.33
CA LYS A 60 28.04 -9.07 0.04
C LYS A 60 28.76 -7.96 0.78
N GLN A 61 29.94 -8.25 1.26
CA GLN A 61 30.87 -7.23 1.77
C GLN A 61 31.60 -6.59 0.60
N GLY A 62 31.59 -5.26 0.55
CA GLY A 62 32.37 -4.47 -0.40
C GLY A 62 33.83 -4.32 0.01
N GLY A 63 34.65 -3.81 -0.92
CA GLY A 63 36.08 -3.51 -0.65
C GLY A 63 36.29 -2.35 0.34
N ASP A 64 35.26 -1.59 0.64
CA ASP A 64 35.21 -0.50 1.63
C ASP A 64 34.83 -1.01 3.03
N GLY A 65 34.62 -2.31 3.20
CA GLY A 65 34.26 -2.94 4.48
C GLY A 65 32.76 -2.91 4.81
N HIS A 66 31.93 -2.23 4.02
CA HIS A 66 30.49 -2.19 4.21
C HIS A 66 29.79 -3.39 3.58
N PHE A 67 28.60 -3.74 4.09
CA PHE A 67 27.77 -4.79 3.55
C PHE A 67 26.68 -4.20 2.66
N TYR A 68 26.36 -4.91 1.59
CA TYR A 68 25.39 -4.53 0.56
C TYR A 68 24.37 -5.64 0.37
N LEU A 69 23.10 -5.30 0.47
CA LEU A 69 22.00 -6.15 0.01
C LEU A 69 21.79 -5.89 -1.47
N ILE A 70 22.03 -6.92 -2.27
CA ILE A 70 21.92 -6.89 -3.74
C ILE A 70 20.79 -7.82 -4.13
N ALA A 71 19.98 -7.43 -5.11
CA ALA A 71 18.99 -8.32 -5.71
C ALA A 71 18.91 -8.10 -7.22
N GLU A 72 18.17 -8.95 -7.89
CA GLU A 72 17.88 -8.82 -9.32
C GLU A 72 16.46 -8.29 -9.52
N ASN A 73 16.33 -7.27 -10.32
CA ASN A 73 15.04 -6.79 -10.83
C ASN A 73 14.58 -7.69 -11.95
N TYR A 74 13.40 -8.28 -11.80
CA TYR A 74 12.72 -9.05 -12.83
C TYR A 74 11.55 -8.22 -13.34
N PHE A 75 11.66 -7.69 -14.56
CA PHE A 75 10.62 -6.87 -15.20
C PHE A 75 9.62 -7.73 -15.95
N PHE A 76 8.34 -7.36 -15.91
CA PHE A 76 7.33 -7.99 -16.75
C PHE A 76 7.74 -7.88 -18.23
N ASP A 77 7.50 -8.94 -18.98
CA ASP A 77 7.87 -9.05 -20.39
C ASP A 77 6.67 -9.33 -21.31
N ASN A 78 5.48 -9.46 -20.73
CA ASN A 78 4.22 -9.56 -21.46
C ASN A 78 3.25 -8.47 -20.99
N ARG A 79 2.67 -7.73 -21.95
CA ARG A 79 1.61 -6.73 -21.70
C ARG A 79 0.50 -6.93 -22.73
N GLU A 80 -0.71 -7.09 -22.23
CA GLU A 80 -1.90 -7.28 -23.03
C GLU A 80 -3.10 -6.52 -22.46
N TYR A 81 -4.17 -6.41 -23.26
CA TYR A 81 -5.41 -5.82 -22.79
C TYR A 81 -6.38 -6.92 -22.36
N LEU A 82 -6.99 -6.71 -21.20
CA LEU A 82 -8.06 -7.53 -20.66
C LEU A 82 -9.37 -6.74 -20.71
N GLU A 83 -10.40 -7.32 -21.30
CA GLU A 83 -11.76 -6.78 -21.26
C GLU A 83 -12.62 -7.60 -20.29
N LEU A 84 -13.27 -6.91 -19.36
CA LEU A 84 -14.17 -7.54 -18.39
C LEU A 84 -15.60 -7.66 -18.96
N GLU A 85 -16.43 -8.44 -18.28
CA GLU A 85 -17.84 -8.69 -18.68
C GLU A 85 -18.69 -7.39 -18.80
N ASP A 86 -18.32 -6.33 -18.07
CA ASP A 86 -18.97 -5.02 -18.12
C ASP A 86 -18.44 -4.11 -19.26
N GLY A 87 -17.56 -4.65 -20.12
CA GLY A 87 -16.91 -3.91 -21.20
C GLY A 87 -15.74 -3.01 -20.75
N ALA A 88 -15.40 -3.00 -19.46
CA ALA A 88 -14.24 -2.24 -18.98
C ALA A 88 -12.93 -2.89 -19.47
N ARG A 89 -12.05 -2.06 -20.01
CA ARG A 89 -10.74 -2.49 -20.56
C ARG A 89 -9.62 -2.09 -19.62
N PHE A 90 -8.73 -3.04 -19.34
CA PHE A 90 -7.58 -2.88 -18.46
C PHE A 90 -6.30 -3.39 -19.13
N ILE A 91 -5.15 -2.90 -18.66
CA ILE A 91 -3.85 -3.49 -18.99
C ILE A 91 -3.61 -4.64 -18.02
N MET A 92 -3.08 -5.74 -18.53
CA MET A 92 -2.53 -6.85 -17.76
C MET A 92 -1.05 -7.01 -18.10
N GLU A 93 -0.21 -7.04 -17.07
CA GLU A 93 1.22 -7.38 -17.19
C GLU A 93 1.52 -8.67 -16.46
N SER A 94 2.43 -9.46 -17.01
CA SER A 94 2.84 -10.77 -16.48
C SER A 94 4.25 -11.13 -16.96
N PHE A 95 4.79 -12.20 -16.39
CA PHE A 95 5.94 -12.90 -16.96
C PHE A 95 5.45 -13.95 -17.96
N SER A 96 6.16 -14.11 -19.09
CA SER A 96 5.80 -15.08 -20.12
C SER A 96 6.12 -16.52 -19.74
N GLU A 97 7.18 -16.74 -18.93
CA GLU A 97 7.70 -18.09 -18.61
C GLU A 97 7.56 -18.47 -17.13
N TYR A 98 7.24 -17.52 -16.24
CA TYR A 98 7.27 -17.72 -14.78
C TYR A 98 6.01 -17.16 -14.12
N GLU A 99 5.67 -17.75 -12.99
CA GLU A 99 4.70 -17.19 -12.04
C GLU A 99 5.44 -16.85 -10.75
N PHE A 100 5.39 -15.57 -10.36
CA PHE A 100 5.94 -15.08 -9.10
C PHE A 100 4.83 -14.43 -8.27
N PRO A 101 4.17 -15.19 -7.37
CA PRO A 101 3.21 -14.63 -6.44
C PRO A 101 3.82 -13.49 -5.63
N PHE A 102 3.04 -12.44 -5.35
CA PHE A 102 3.52 -11.31 -4.58
C PHE A 102 3.48 -11.59 -3.08
N ASN A 103 4.34 -10.95 -2.33
CA ASN A 103 4.34 -11.00 -0.87
C ASN A 103 3.44 -9.87 -0.32
N GLU A 104 2.11 -10.03 -0.44
CA GLU A 104 1.12 -9.01 -0.05
C GLU A 104 0.16 -9.47 1.04
N CYS A 105 0.02 -10.77 1.27
CA CYS A 105 -0.93 -11.31 2.25
C CYS A 105 -0.24 -11.75 3.54
N ASP A 106 -0.47 -10.99 4.61
CA ASP A 106 -0.54 -11.58 5.94
C ASP A 106 -2.03 -11.85 6.21
N GLU A 107 -2.40 -13.14 6.27
CA GLU A 107 -3.78 -13.61 6.47
C GLU A 107 -4.28 -13.39 7.92
N GLU A 108 -3.52 -12.70 8.75
CA GLU A 108 -3.92 -12.45 10.13
C GLU A 108 -5.13 -11.50 10.17
N GLU A 109 -6.26 -12.01 10.65
CA GLU A 109 -7.40 -11.18 11.01
C GLU A 109 -6.94 -10.14 12.04
N LEU A 110 -6.97 -8.87 11.66
CA LEU A 110 -6.65 -7.79 12.58
C LEU A 110 -7.72 -7.71 13.66
N ASN A 111 -7.36 -8.04 14.89
CA ASN A 111 -8.23 -7.90 16.05
C ASN A 111 -8.34 -6.44 16.51
N LYS A 112 -7.43 -5.58 16.04
CA LYS A 112 -7.33 -4.16 16.39
C LYS A 112 -7.12 -3.31 15.14
N THR A 113 -7.48 -2.05 15.23
CA THR A 113 -7.10 -1.08 14.20
C THR A 113 -5.62 -0.75 14.34
N LEU A 114 -4.87 -0.84 13.26
CA LEU A 114 -3.44 -0.55 13.23
C LEU A 114 -3.20 0.77 12.50
N ILE A 115 -2.42 1.68 13.11
CA ILE A 115 -1.98 2.92 12.48
C ILE A 115 -0.48 2.84 12.27
N SER A 116 -0.07 2.82 11.00
CA SER A 116 1.33 2.74 10.60
C SER A 116 1.77 4.03 9.91
N ILE A 117 2.91 4.57 10.31
CA ILE A 117 3.51 5.79 9.78
C ILE A 117 4.96 5.57 9.38
N ASP A 118 5.44 6.34 8.42
CA ASP A 118 6.87 6.43 8.12
C ASP A 118 7.49 7.55 8.97
N PRO A 119 8.41 7.25 9.92
CA PRO A 119 9.05 8.26 10.75
C PRO A 119 9.79 9.34 9.95
N SER A 120 10.27 9.04 8.74
CA SER A 120 10.94 10.01 7.86
C SER A 120 10.00 11.13 7.36
N ASN A 121 8.70 10.95 7.52
CA ASN A 121 7.70 11.98 7.21
C ASN A 121 7.38 12.92 8.39
N PHE A 122 8.20 12.95 9.44
CA PHE A 122 8.07 13.83 10.60
C PHE A 122 9.39 14.55 10.86
N GLU A 123 9.33 15.78 11.38
CA GLU A 123 10.54 16.58 11.63
C GLU A 123 11.35 16.05 12.83
N SER A 124 10.65 15.46 13.82
CA SER A 124 11.27 14.99 15.05
C SER A 124 10.54 13.81 15.69
N PRO A 125 11.19 13.06 16.60
CA PRO A 125 10.52 12.06 17.44
C PRO A 125 9.40 12.66 18.30
N ASP A 126 9.51 13.93 18.70
CA ASP A 126 8.47 14.61 19.49
C ASP A 126 7.22 14.84 18.65
N ASP A 127 7.35 15.17 17.37
CA ASP A 127 6.19 15.27 16.46
C ASP A 127 5.46 13.93 16.29
N ILE A 128 6.22 12.81 16.26
CA ILE A 128 5.64 11.46 16.20
C ILE A 128 4.90 11.15 17.51
N ASN A 129 5.51 11.44 18.66
CA ASN A 129 4.88 11.23 19.95
C ASN A 129 3.59 12.06 20.09
N ASP A 130 3.65 13.32 19.71
CA ASP A 130 2.51 14.22 19.72
C ASP A 130 1.41 13.74 18.76
N PHE A 131 1.77 13.27 17.56
CA PHE A 131 0.82 12.68 16.62
C PHE A 131 0.04 11.55 17.29
N PHE A 132 0.74 10.57 17.87
CA PHE A 132 0.10 9.42 18.51
C PHE A 132 -0.67 9.79 19.79
N ASN A 133 -0.23 10.80 20.55
CA ASN A 133 -0.95 11.26 21.74
C ASN A 133 -2.26 11.93 21.37
N ASN A 134 -2.28 12.70 20.28
CA ASN A 134 -3.46 13.46 19.85
C ASN A 134 -4.52 12.60 19.14
N ILE A 135 -4.11 11.47 18.53
CA ILE A 135 -5.05 10.55 17.87
C ILE A 135 -5.68 9.55 18.84
N ASN A 136 -5.37 9.62 20.14
CA ASN A 136 -5.97 8.71 21.12
C ASN A 136 -7.49 8.64 20.94
N SER A 137 -8.04 7.45 20.79
CA SER A 137 -9.44 7.20 20.45
C SER A 137 -10.04 6.13 21.35
N GLU A 138 -11.36 5.99 21.29
CA GLU A 138 -12.10 4.91 21.98
C GLU A 138 -11.98 3.55 21.25
N LEU A 139 -11.42 3.54 20.03
CA LEU A 139 -11.07 2.29 19.34
C LEU A 139 -9.76 1.74 19.89
N ASP A 140 -9.72 0.43 20.07
CA ASP A 140 -8.48 -0.28 20.38
C ASP A 140 -7.54 -0.20 19.16
N THR A 141 -6.47 0.59 19.30
CA THR A 141 -5.54 0.89 18.21
C THR A 141 -4.12 0.52 18.60
N ASP A 142 -3.45 -0.20 17.73
CA ASP A 142 -2.00 -0.43 17.78
C ASP A 142 -1.25 0.56 16.88
N LYS A 143 0.04 0.77 17.19
CA LYS A 143 0.92 1.70 16.50
C LYS A 143 2.04 0.93 15.84
N GLU A 144 2.36 1.26 14.60
CA GLU A 144 3.44 0.65 13.87
C GLU A 144 4.26 1.68 13.11
N PHE A 145 5.50 1.34 12.80
CA PHE A 145 6.38 2.11 11.96
C PHE A 145 6.73 1.31 10.71
N HIS A 146 6.60 1.93 9.57
CA HIS A 146 7.12 1.38 8.32
C HIS A 146 8.16 2.32 7.74
N GLY A 147 9.18 1.78 7.10
CA GLY A 147 10.23 2.57 6.47
C GLY A 147 10.17 2.44 4.95
N ARG A 148 10.31 3.56 4.26
CA ARG A 148 10.47 3.60 2.80
C ARG A 148 11.77 4.28 2.45
N LYS A 149 12.58 3.64 1.62
CA LYS A 149 13.82 4.23 1.12
C LYS A 149 13.58 4.93 -0.22
N SER A 150 12.94 6.07 -0.18
CA SER A 150 12.81 6.98 -1.31
C SER A 150 13.61 8.25 -1.03
N LEU A 151 14.08 8.92 -2.07
CA LEU A 151 14.82 10.19 -1.93
C LEU A 151 14.01 11.25 -1.19
N ILE A 152 12.71 11.32 -1.46
CA ILE A 152 11.75 12.18 -0.76
C ILE A 152 10.41 11.44 -0.77
N PRO A 153 10.11 10.60 0.22
CA PRO A 153 8.84 9.87 0.27
C PRO A 153 7.67 10.84 0.41
N ASP A 154 6.59 10.58 -0.34
CA ASP A 154 5.34 11.29 -0.07
C ASP A 154 4.82 10.89 1.31
N PRO A 155 4.30 11.85 2.12
CA PRO A 155 3.76 11.51 3.41
C PRO A 155 2.66 10.46 3.30
N GLU A 156 2.78 9.37 4.06
CA GLU A 156 1.85 8.25 4.01
C GLU A 156 1.44 7.81 5.41
N ILE A 157 0.13 7.66 5.58
CA ILE A 157 -0.49 7.14 6.79
C ILE A 157 -1.30 5.91 6.41
N ILE A 158 -0.95 4.76 6.95
CA ILE A 158 -1.67 3.51 6.72
C ILE A 158 -2.56 3.22 7.93
N ILE A 159 -3.83 2.93 7.66
CA ILE A 159 -4.85 2.61 8.66
C ILE A 159 -5.43 1.25 8.28
N SER A 160 -4.96 0.21 8.95
CA SER A 160 -5.50 -1.15 8.77
C SER A 160 -6.68 -1.34 9.72
N ILE A 161 -7.87 -1.59 9.18
CA ILE A 161 -9.11 -1.66 9.95
C ILE A 161 -9.58 -3.09 10.17
N GLN A 162 -10.25 -3.31 11.29
CA GLN A 162 -10.87 -4.59 11.64
C GLN A 162 -12.00 -4.95 10.66
N THR A 163 -12.23 -6.25 10.52
CA THR A 163 -13.33 -6.78 9.68
C THR A 163 -14.69 -6.19 10.05
N ALA A 164 -14.97 -5.98 11.34
CA ALA A 164 -16.23 -5.39 11.79
C ALA A 164 -16.46 -3.97 11.24
N ILE A 165 -15.42 -3.13 11.27
CA ILE A 165 -15.46 -1.77 10.71
C ILE A 165 -15.63 -1.82 9.19
N ALA A 166 -14.89 -2.70 8.51
CA ALA A 166 -15.01 -2.90 7.07
C ALA A 166 -16.44 -3.30 6.66
N LEU A 167 -17.08 -4.17 7.44
CA LEU A 167 -18.47 -4.56 7.24
C LEU A 167 -19.44 -3.39 7.45
N ALA A 168 -19.18 -2.57 8.49
CA ALA A 168 -19.97 -1.38 8.78
C ALA A 168 -19.90 -0.33 7.66
N LEU A 169 -18.73 -0.20 7.02
CA LEU A 169 -18.53 0.63 5.82
C LEU A 169 -19.19 0.04 4.55
N GLY A 170 -19.87 -1.11 4.68
CA GLY A 170 -20.53 -1.78 3.57
C GLY A 170 -19.57 -2.63 2.72
N MET A 171 -18.38 -2.92 3.21
CA MET A 171 -17.35 -3.70 2.52
C MET A 171 -17.42 -5.18 2.91
N GLY A 172 -18.10 -6.03 2.10
CA GLY A 172 -17.90 -7.48 2.22
C GLY A 172 -19.10 -8.39 2.48
N LEU A 173 -20.28 -7.92 2.89
CA LEU A 173 -21.46 -8.77 3.06
C LEU A 173 -22.72 -8.15 2.45
N LYS A 174 -23.55 -8.99 1.81
CA LYS A 174 -24.85 -8.57 1.24
C LYS A 174 -25.90 -8.20 2.30
N LYS A 175 -25.73 -8.61 3.58
CA LYS A 175 -26.60 -8.26 4.71
C LYS A 175 -25.83 -8.26 6.02
N ILE A 176 -25.92 -7.18 6.76
CA ILE A 176 -25.52 -7.11 8.17
C ILE A 176 -26.61 -7.83 8.98
N PRO A 177 -26.27 -8.79 9.88
CA PRO A 177 -27.26 -9.41 10.75
C PRO A 177 -27.89 -8.36 11.69
N GLU A 178 -29.23 -8.36 11.80
CA GLU A 178 -29.98 -7.37 12.61
C GLU A 178 -29.50 -7.26 14.05
N LYS A 179 -29.00 -8.35 14.64
CA LYS A 179 -28.47 -8.37 16.01
C LYS A 179 -27.10 -7.68 16.21
N MET A 180 -26.41 -7.32 15.13
CA MET A 180 -25.11 -6.61 15.18
C MET A 180 -25.25 -5.11 14.88
N GLY A 181 -26.43 -4.61 14.56
CA GLY A 181 -26.64 -3.26 14.04
C GLY A 181 -26.18 -2.15 14.99
N ASP A 182 -26.52 -2.24 16.28
CA ASP A 182 -26.21 -1.16 17.24
C ASP A 182 -24.71 -1.09 17.57
N ALA A 183 -24.06 -2.23 17.84
CA ALA A 183 -22.63 -2.29 18.14
C ALA A 183 -21.77 -1.84 16.94
N ILE A 184 -22.16 -2.22 15.74
CA ILE A 184 -21.51 -1.80 14.48
C ILE A 184 -21.65 -0.30 14.27
N GLY A 185 -22.81 0.31 14.63
CA GLY A 185 -23.04 1.73 14.55
C GLY A 185 -22.08 2.54 15.43
N ASP A 186 -21.87 2.08 16.67
CA ASP A 186 -20.95 2.71 17.61
C ASP A 186 -19.49 2.64 17.14
N ASP A 187 -19.06 1.48 16.66
CA ASP A 187 -17.68 1.30 16.16
C ASP A 187 -17.43 2.12 14.88
N LEU A 188 -18.44 2.30 14.04
CA LEU A 188 -18.35 3.16 12.87
C LEU A 188 -18.18 4.64 13.26
N VAL A 189 -18.93 5.11 14.27
CA VAL A 189 -18.77 6.49 14.80
C VAL A 189 -17.37 6.69 15.39
N LYS A 190 -16.86 5.73 16.17
CA LYS A 190 -15.50 5.76 16.72
C LYS A 190 -14.46 5.78 15.60
N PHE A 191 -14.66 4.99 14.55
CA PHE A 191 -13.77 4.97 13.38
C PHE A 191 -13.75 6.32 12.65
N TYR A 192 -14.89 6.95 12.40
CA TYR A 192 -14.93 8.29 11.80
C TYR A 192 -14.21 9.33 12.66
N ASN A 193 -14.38 9.28 13.98
CA ASN A 193 -13.67 10.15 14.91
C ASN A 193 -12.15 9.91 14.89
N LEU A 194 -11.73 8.66 14.84
CA LEU A 194 -10.32 8.28 14.69
C LEU A 194 -9.76 8.82 13.36
N LEU A 195 -10.44 8.54 12.25
CA LEU A 195 -10.00 8.96 10.91
C LEU A 195 -9.87 10.49 10.82
N LYS A 196 -10.79 11.23 11.43
CA LYS A 196 -10.71 12.70 11.53
C LYS A 196 -9.47 13.14 12.29
N LYS A 197 -9.22 12.58 13.48
CA LYS A 197 -8.04 12.93 14.28
C LYS A 197 -6.75 12.61 13.53
N VAL A 198 -6.65 11.39 12.96
CA VAL A 198 -5.49 10.93 12.19
C VAL A 198 -5.22 11.87 11.01
N SER A 199 -6.24 12.20 10.21
CA SER A 199 -6.06 13.06 9.04
C SER A 199 -5.65 14.49 9.42
N VAL A 200 -6.25 15.08 10.45
CA VAL A 200 -5.89 16.43 10.93
C VAL A 200 -4.46 16.46 11.46
N GLU A 201 -4.09 15.52 12.34
CA GLU A 201 -2.74 15.49 12.92
C GLU A 201 -1.65 15.14 11.88
N ALA A 202 -1.95 14.26 10.93
CA ALA A 202 -1.05 13.96 9.83
C ALA A 202 -0.78 15.20 8.98
N LEU A 203 -1.81 15.90 8.51
CA LEU A 203 -1.65 17.11 7.69
C LEU A 203 -0.93 18.25 8.43
N LYS A 204 -1.10 18.31 9.76
CA LYS A 204 -0.42 19.29 10.60
C LYS A 204 1.08 18.99 10.75
N ARG A 205 1.49 17.72 10.86
CA ARG A 205 2.84 17.32 11.27
C ARG A 205 3.69 16.72 10.17
N SER A 206 3.09 16.05 9.18
CA SER A 206 3.86 15.39 8.11
C SER A 206 4.67 16.37 7.27
N ILE A 207 5.84 15.93 6.83
CA ILE A 207 6.73 16.62 5.90
C ILE A 207 6.92 15.75 4.64
N PRO A 208 7.17 16.35 3.47
CA PRO A 208 7.24 17.79 3.19
C PRO A 208 5.85 18.44 3.07
N LYS A 209 5.67 19.63 3.65
CA LYS A 209 4.38 20.35 3.71
C LYS A 209 3.78 20.72 2.34
N ASN A 210 4.60 20.81 1.31
CA ASN A 210 4.15 21.18 -0.05
C ASN A 210 3.50 19.99 -0.80
N ARG A 211 3.61 18.77 -0.29
CA ARG A 211 3.01 17.57 -0.90
C ARG A 211 1.70 17.19 -0.22
N PRO A 212 0.77 16.53 -0.94
CA PRO A 212 -0.38 15.90 -0.30
C PRO A 212 0.06 14.67 0.51
N ASN A 213 -0.76 14.28 1.49
CA ASN A 213 -0.60 13.03 2.20
C ASN A 213 -1.38 11.92 1.50
N ASN A 214 -0.83 10.72 1.50
CA ASN A 214 -1.52 9.49 1.12
C ASN A 214 -2.14 8.87 2.37
N PHE A 215 -3.45 8.88 2.45
CA PHE A 215 -4.20 8.14 3.47
C PHE A 215 -4.61 6.81 2.87
N VAL A 216 -4.12 5.73 3.46
CA VAL A 216 -4.30 4.37 2.97
C VAL A 216 -5.12 3.60 3.98
N ILE A 217 -6.34 3.23 3.61
CA ILE A 217 -7.20 2.39 4.45
C ILE A 217 -7.11 0.97 3.90
N ILE A 218 -6.66 0.05 4.75
CA ILE A 218 -6.49 -1.36 4.41
C ILE A 218 -7.47 -2.20 5.21
N TYR A 219 -8.12 -3.13 4.56
CA TYR A 219 -8.89 -4.15 5.26
C TYR A 219 -8.73 -5.52 4.61
N PRO A 220 -8.63 -6.57 5.43
CA PRO A 220 -8.58 -7.93 4.92
C PRO A 220 -10.00 -8.33 4.46
N ASN A 221 -10.08 -8.87 3.26
CA ASN A 221 -11.23 -9.62 2.79
C ASN A 221 -10.78 -11.08 2.71
N LYS A 222 -11.62 -12.05 3.11
CA LYS A 222 -11.31 -13.51 3.20
C LYS A 222 -10.43 -14.08 2.07
N LYS A 223 -10.30 -13.38 0.94
CA LYS A 223 -9.58 -13.83 -0.24
C LYS A 223 -8.47 -12.88 -0.70
N CYS A 224 -8.46 -11.65 -0.24
CA CYS A 224 -7.50 -10.65 -0.69
C CYS A 224 -7.47 -9.43 0.26
N ILE A 225 -6.44 -8.62 0.15
CA ILE A 225 -6.36 -7.31 0.79
C ILE A 225 -7.05 -6.27 -0.10
N ILE A 226 -7.92 -5.44 0.50
CA ILE A 226 -8.47 -4.27 -0.17
C ILE A 226 -7.79 -3.03 0.35
N GLU A 227 -7.31 -2.21 -0.54
CA GLU A 227 -6.57 -0.99 -0.25
C GLU A 227 -7.28 0.21 -0.87
N LEU A 228 -7.66 1.18 -0.04
CA LEU A 228 -8.33 2.41 -0.43
C LEU A 228 -7.36 3.57 -0.21
N VAL A 229 -7.00 4.28 -1.28
CA VAL A 229 -6.00 5.36 -1.22
C VAL A 229 -6.64 6.71 -1.51
N VAL A 230 -6.47 7.66 -0.59
CA VAL A 230 -6.88 9.05 -0.74
C VAL A 230 -5.65 9.94 -0.67
N THR A 231 -5.31 10.60 -1.77
CA THR A 231 -4.19 11.54 -1.85
C THR A 231 -4.71 12.96 -1.75
N THR A 232 -4.48 13.64 -0.59
CA THR A 232 -5.09 14.95 -0.34
C THR A 232 -4.32 15.81 0.67
N LYS A 233 -4.61 17.12 0.66
CA LYS A 233 -4.27 18.10 1.72
C LYS A 233 -5.49 18.49 2.57
N SER A 234 -6.61 17.78 2.45
CA SER A 234 -7.85 18.07 3.17
C SER A 234 -8.28 16.89 4.02
N ALA A 235 -8.39 17.09 5.33
CA ALA A 235 -8.94 16.09 6.24
C ALA A 235 -10.42 15.79 5.94
N ASP A 236 -11.17 16.77 5.49
CA ASP A 236 -12.60 16.61 5.16
C ASP A 236 -12.76 15.66 3.97
N LEU A 237 -11.87 15.74 2.96
CA LEU A 237 -11.92 14.84 1.81
C LEU A 237 -11.64 13.38 2.22
N VAL A 238 -10.76 13.15 3.20
CA VAL A 238 -10.53 11.81 3.75
C VAL A 238 -11.80 11.25 4.38
N LEU A 239 -12.51 12.07 5.17
CA LEU A 239 -13.78 11.66 5.78
C LEU A 239 -14.88 11.46 4.74
N GLU A 240 -14.98 12.36 3.77
CA GLU A 240 -15.97 12.25 2.69
C GLU A 240 -15.80 10.97 1.88
N SER A 241 -14.55 10.55 1.65
CA SER A 241 -14.27 9.36 0.83
C SER A 241 -14.87 8.08 1.41
N VAL A 242 -15.02 7.98 2.73
CA VAL A 242 -15.56 6.79 3.41
C VAL A 242 -17.04 6.89 3.77
N LEU A 243 -17.75 7.94 3.31
CA LEU A 243 -19.19 8.04 3.49
C LEU A 243 -19.94 6.91 2.75
N PRO A 244 -21.09 6.45 3.27
CA PRO A 244 -21.82 5.31 2.71
C PRO A 244 -22.17 5.44 1.23
N ASP A 245 -22.50 6.63 0.76
CA ASP A 245 -22.80 6.90 -0.65
C ASP A 245 -21.57 6.72 -1.55
N LYS A 246 -20.36 7.06 -1.06
CA LYS A 246 -19.11 6.88 -1.78
C LYS A 246 -18.67 5.40 -1.79
N MET A 247 -18.94 4.68 -0.69
CA MET A 247 -18.54 3.28 -0.54
C MET A 247 -19.43 2.29 -1.30
N LYS A 248 -20.68 2.69 -1.65
CA LYS A 248 -21.67 1.80 -2.24
C LYS A 248 -21.21 1.09 -3.52
N GLY A 249 -20.48 1.79 -4.39
CA GLY A 249 -20.04 1.22 -5.68
C GLY A 249 -18.82 0.29 -5.59
N ILE A 250 -18.08 0.34 -4.48
CA ILE A 250 -16.85 -0.45 -4.31
C ILE A 250 -17.15 -1.93 -4.21
N ASN A 251 -18.18 -2.31 -3.45
CA ASN A 251 -18.53 -3.72 -3.23
C ASN A 251 -18.88 -4.47 -4.52
N GLU A 252 -19.67 -3.87 -5.38
CA GLU A 252 -20.06 -4.48 -6.66
C GLU A 252 -18.80 -4.70 -7.51
N LYS A 253 -17.90 -3.72 -7.52
CA LYS A 253 -16.63 -3.80 -8.25
C LYS A 253 -15.71 -4.87 -7.66
N ILE A 254 -15.60 -4.97 -6.33
CA ILE A 254 -14.82 -6.02 -5.66
C ILE A 254 -15.35 -7.40 -6.07
N GLN A 255 -16.67 -7.64 -6.01
CA GLN A 255 -17.24 -8.95 -6.37
C GLN A 255 -16.92 -9.37 -7.80
N MET A 256 -16.89 -8.43 -8.74
CA MET A 256 -16.47 -8.69 -10.12
C MET A 256 -14.98 -9.01 -10.21
N LEU A 257 -14.12 -8.22 -9.54
CA LEU A 257 -12.67 -8.38 -9.56
C LEU A 257 -12.20 -9.66 -8.86
N LEU A 258 -12.95 -10.18 -7.86
CA LEU A 258 -12.64 -11.45 -7.19
C LEU A 258 -12.61 -12.66 -8.14
N LYS A 259 -13.26 -12.59 -9.32
CA LYS A 259 -13.16 -13.61 -10.36
C LYS A 259 -11.74 -13.76 -10.94
N LEU A 260 -10.91 -12.70 -10.83
CA LEU A 260 -9.53 -12.68 -11.29
C LEU A 260 -8.53 -13.24 -10.25
N LYS A 261 -9.02 -13.80 -9.13
CA LYS A 261 -8.24 -14.35 -8.03
C LYS A 261 -7.17 -13.37 -7.51
N PRO A 262 -7.59 -12.18 -7.04
CA PRO A 262 -6.65 -11.20 -6.53
C PRO A 262 -6.14 -11.58 -5.15
N GLU A 263 -4.88 -11.24 -4.87
CA GLU A 263 -4.31 -11.15 -3.53
C GLU A 263 -4.48 -9.74 -2.95
N LYS A 264 -4.52 -8.74 -3.83
CA LYS A 264 -4.72 -7.34 -3.47
C LYS A 264 -5.54 -6.63 -4.54
N ILE A 265 -6.46 -5.79 -4.09
CA ILE A 265 -7.19 -4.84 -4.96
C ILE A 265 -6.99 -3.45 -4.41
N GLN A 266 -6.54 -2.52 -5.25
CA GLN A 266 -6.40 -1.12 -4.86
C GLN A 266 -7.43 -0.25 -5.56
N PHE A 267 -8.04 0.64 -4.78
CA PHE A 267 -8.88 1.74 -5.27
C PHE A 267 -8.23 3.08 -4.93
N ILE A 268 -8.44 4.08 -5.78
CA ILE A 268 -8.00 5.45 -5.54
C ILE A 268 -9.21 6.39 -5.59
N PHE A 269 -9.19 7.42 -4.71
CA PHE A 269 -10.24 8.41 -4.64
C PHE A 269 -9.86 9.62 -5.49
N GLU A 270 -10.51 9.78 -6.64
CA GLU A 270 -10.33 10.88 -7.58
C GLU A 270 -11.69 11.45 -7.96
N GLU A 271 -11.78 12.76 -8.27
CA GLU A 271 -13.02 13.40 -8.74
C GLU A 271 -14.25 13.07 -7.86
N ASN A 272 -14.02 13.02 -6.55
CA ASN A 272 -15.05 12.74 -5.55
C ASN A 272 -15.73 11.36 -5.67
N LYS A 273 -15.05 10.37 -6.20
CA LYS A 273 -15.49 8.98 -6.28
C LYS A 273 -14.32 8.00 -6.30
N TRP A 274 -14.62 6.73 -5.97
CA TRP A 274 -13.65 5.66 -6.02
C TRP A 274 -13.52 5.07 -7.43
N PHE A 275 -12.26 4.93 -7.85
CA PHE A 275 -11.90 4.20 -9.07
C PHE A 275 -11.07 2.98 -8.71
N PHE A 276 -11.34 1.86 -9.35
CA PHE A 276 -10.41 0.74 -9.37
C PHE A 276 -9.09 1.22 -9.97
N ASN A 277 -7.97 0.95 -9.30
CA ASN A 277 -6.65 1.35 -9.76
C ASN A 277 -5.91 0.17 -10.39
N TYR A 278 -5.52 -0.79 -9.57
CA TYR A 278 -4.93 -2.05 -10.02
C TYR A 278 -5.20 -3.17 -9.01
N LEU A 279 -4.97 -4.41 -9.43
CA LEU A 279 -4.94 -5.58 -8.58
C LEU A 279 -3.69 -6.43 -8.86
N LEU A 280 -3.31 -7.20 -7.85
CA LEU A 280 -2.28 -8.22 -7.93
C LEU A 280 -2.95 -9.58 -7.78
N THR A 281 -2.63 -10.53 -8.65
CA THR A 281 -3.25 -11.85 -8.65
C THR A 281 -2.38 -12.89 -7.92
N GLU A 282 -2.98 -13.98 -7.46
CA GLU A 282 -2.31 -15.11 -6.80
C GLU A 282 -1.16 -15.71 -7.63
N ASN A 283 -1.19 -15.57 -8.94
CA ASN A 283 -0.17 -16.06 -9.85
C ASN A 283 0.78 -14.97 -10.40
N GLY A 284 0.86 -13.83 -9.71
CA GLY A 284 1.88 -12.81 -10.00
C GLY A 284 1.60 -11.93 -11.21
N LYS A 285 0.32 -11.84 -11.68
CA LYS A 285 -0.09 -10.88 -12.70
C LYS A 285 -0.52 -9.56 -12.06
N VAL A 286 -0.37 -8.48 -12.82
CA VAL A 286 -0.84 -7.15 -12.44
C VAL A 286 -1.88 -6.70 -13.46
N ILE A 287 -3.07 -6.33 -12.99
CA ILE A 287 -4.18 -5.86 -13.85
C ILE A 287 -4.62 -4.50 -13.34
N GLY A 288 -4.74 -3.51 -14.21
CA GLY A 288 -5.14 -2.19 -13.77
C GLY A 288 -5.48 -1.21 -14.89
N ARG A 289 -5.78 0.02 -14.48
CA ARG A 289 -6.14 1.10 -15.41
C ARG A 289 -4.95 1.49 -16.27
N GLU A 290 -5.17 1.72 -17.55
CA GLU A 290 -4.17 2.18 -18.51
C GLU A 290 -3.48 3.48 -18.03
N LYS A 291 -4.25 4.43 -17.46
CA LYS A 291 -3.70 5.68 -16.88
C LYS A 291 -2.58 5.38 -15.88
N SER A 292 -2.79 4.45 -14.94
CA SER A 292 -1.83 4.14 -13.87
C SER A 292 -0.55 3.49 -14.39
N PHE A 293 -0.66 2.66 -15.42
CA PHE A 293 0.51 2.08 -16.09
C PHE A 293 1.29 3.14 -16.85
N ASN A 294 0.61 4.01 -17.58
CA ASN A 294 1.26 5.06 -18.37
C ASN A 294 1.99 6.07 -17.47
N GLU A 295 1.36 6.53 -16.38
CA GLU A 295 1.98 7.42 -15.40
C GLU A 295 3.20 6.79 -14.74
N ARG A 296 3.13 5.48 -14.38
CA ARG A 296 4.25 4.71 -13.87
C ARG A 296 5.41 4.67 -14.86
N ASP A 297 5.12 4.30 -16.11
CA ASP A 297 6.15 4.12 -17.16
C ASP A 297 6.82 5.44 -17.51
N GLU A 298 6.06 6.53 -17.58
CA GLU A 298 6.60 7.87 -17.79
C GLU A 298 7.50 8.30 -16.62
N THR A 299 7.07 8.06 -15.38
CA THR A 299 7.85 8.39 -14.21
C THR A 299 9.15 7.59 -14.19
N TYR A 300 9.10 6.28 -14.44
CA TYR A 300 10.28 5.42 -14.51
C TYR A 300 11.25 5.86 -15.62
N ALA A 301 10.74 6.16 -16.82
CA ALA A 301 11.55 6.63 -17.92
C ALA A 301 12.25 7.98 -17.62
N ASN A 302 11.61 8.85 -16.84
CA ASN A 302 12.20 10.13 -16.42
C ASN A 302 13.28 9.95 -15.35
N LEU A 303 13.17 8.96 -14.48
CA LEU A 303 14.22 8.63 -13.50
C LEU A 303 15.49 8.10 -14.18
N LEU A 304 15.35 7.30 -15.24
CA LEU A 304 16.49 6.76 -15.99
C LEU A 304 17.28 7.82 -16.80
N LYS A 305 16.73 9.03 -16.98
CA LYS A 305 17.39 10.14 -17.69
C LYS A 305 18.22 11.05 -16.77
N LYS A 306 18.07 10.90 -15.45
CA LYS A 306 18.82 11.67 -14.43
C LYS A 306 20.10 10.96 -14.05
#